data_7abec820b524a4e4fd8c4c4a53b78bbc
#
_entry.id   7abec820b524a4e4fd8c4c4a53b78bbc
#
_cell.length_a   1.000
_cell.length_b   1.000
_cell.length_c   1.000
_cell.angle_alpha   90.00
_cell.angle_beta   90.00
_cell.angle_gamma   90.00
#
_symmetry.space_group_name_H-M   'P 1'
#
loop_
_entity.id
_entity.type
_entity.pdbx_description
1 polymer ?
#
loop_
_entity_poly.entity_id
_entity_poly.type
_entity_poly.pdbx_seq_one_letter_code
_entity_poly.pdbx_strand_id
1 'polypeptide(L)'
;MEAFKTNPLVAIQHDGDLSRIEDNTRLNSLVSHELMTVNEKFKSTYSNRFKCFLFMGTNKPVKITDAKSGLIRRLIDVSPSGNKLNPKEYKTIVKQVEFELGAIAYHCQEVY
;
A
#
# COMPACT_ATOMS: atom_id res chain seq x y z
N MET A 1 9.61 -9.94 -2.77
CA MET A 1 10.22 -9.55 -1.46
C MET A 1 11.50 -8.71 -1.59
N GLU A 2 12.13 -8.67 -2.74
CA GLU A 2 13.32 -7.82 -2.93
C GLU A 2 13.07 -6.33 -2.67
N ALA A 3 11.89 -5.82 -3.03
CA ALA A 3 11.50 -4.44 -2.76
C ALA A 3 11.53 -4.05 -1.28
N PHE A 4 11.44 -5.03 -0.38
CA PHE A 4 11.47 -4.80 1.07
C PHE A 4 12.85 -4.97 1.69
N LYS A 5 13.85 -5.29 0.91
CA LYS A 5 15.22 -5.56 1.40
C LYS A 5 15.81 -4.38 2.17
N THR A 6 15.53 -3.16 1.73
CA THR A 6 15.95 -1.92 2.38
C THR A 6 15.09 -1.53 3.58
N ASN A 7 14.05 -2.31 3.88
CA ASN A 7 13.07 -2.06 4.93
C ASN A 7 12.46 -0.63 4.83
N PRO A 8 11.81 -0.30 3.70
CA PRO A 8 11.25 1.04 3.51
C PRO A 8 10.08 1.28 4.47
N LEU A 9 9.83 2.54 4.82
CA LEU A 9 8.65 2.92 5.62
C LEU A 9 7.36 2.86 4.83
N VAL A 10 7.44 3.11 3.52
CA VAL A 10 6.31 3.10 2.60
C VAL A 10 6.64 2.23 1.40
N ALA A 11 5.73 1.36 1.03
CA ALA A 11 5.81 0.56 -0.18
C ALA A 11 4.55 0.78 -1.02
N ILE A 12 4.70 0.91 -2.32
CA ILE A 12 3.61 1.16 -3.25
C ILE A 12 3.59 0.06 -4.31
N GLN A 13 2.48 -0.62 -4.43
CA GLN A 13 2.21 -1.55 -5.53
C GLN A 13 1.25 -0.91 -6.52
N HIS A 14 1.72 -0.68 -7.74
CA HIS A 14 0.89 -0.17 -8.83
C HIS A 14 0.14 -1.31 -9.52
N ASP A 15 -1.07 -1.06 -9.95
CA ASP A 15 -1.87 -1.96 -10.80
C ASP A 15 -1.98 -3.41 -10.29
N GLY A 16 -2.17 -3.58 -8.99
CA GLY A 16 -2.43 -4.89 -8.40
C GLY A 16 -3.84 -5.40 -8.75
N ASP A 17 -3.99 -6.71 -8.92
CA ASP A 17 -5.31 -7.35 -8.99
C ASP A 17 -5.65 -7.93 -7.60
N LEU A 18 -6.49 -7.22 -6.88
CA LEU A 18 -6.96 -7.60 -5.55
C LEU A 18 -8.38 -8.19 -5.58
N SER A 19 -8.88 -8.54 -6.78
CA SER A 19 -10.23 -9.11 -6.93
C SER A 19 -10.35 -10.50 -6.34
N ARG A 20 -9.23 -11.21 -6.16
CA ARG A 20 -9.15 -12.51 -5.50
C ARG A 20 -7.90 -12.58 -4.65
N ILE A 21 -8.06 -12.48 -3.35
CA ILE A 21 -6.98 -12.74 -2.40
C ILE A 21 -7.28 -14.12 -1.80
N GLU A 22 -6.59 -15.14 -2.32
CA GLU A 22 -6.77 -16.53 -1.88
C GLU A 22 -5.90 -16.86 -0.67
N ASP A 23 -4.64 -16.44 -0.68
CA ASP A 23 -3.71 -16.61 0.44
C ASP A 23 -3.34 -15.27 1.05
N ASN A 24 -3.95 -14.98 2.18
CA ASN A 24 -3.75 -13.75 2.92
C ASN A 24 -2.64 -13.84 3.97
N THR A 25 -2.08 -15.02 4.20
CA THR A 25 -1.17 -15.28 5.32
C THR A 25 0.08 -14.39 5.23
N ARG A 26 0.73 -14.37 4.06
CA ARG A 26 1.94 -13.56 3.86
C ARG A 26 1.64 -12.07 3.94
N LEU A 27 0.51 -11.63 3.37
CA LEU A 27 0.10 -10.24 3.41
C LEU A 27 -0.24 -9.80 4.84
N ASN A 28 -0.94 -10.64 5.60
CA ASN A 28 -1.22 -10.40 7.02
C ASN A 28 0.07 -10.27 7.82
N SER A 29 1.01 -11.19 7.65
CA SER A 29 2.29 -11.15 8.34
C SER A 29 3.09 -9.90 8.01
N LEU A 30 3.09 -9.49 6.75
CA LEU A 30 3.75 -8.26 6.30
C LEU A 30 3.18 -7.02 6.97
N VAL A 31 1.86 -6.83 6.91
CA VAL A 31 1.20 -5.64 7.46
C VAL A 31 1.11 -5.64 8.99
N SER A 32 1.27 -6.81 9.62
CA SER A 32 1.34 -6.95 11.08
C SER A 32 2.76 -6.83 11.61
N HIS A 33 3.75 -6.61 10.73
CA HIS A 33 5.17 -6.51 11.09
C HIS A 33 5.70 -7.75 11.81
N GLU A 34 5.23 -8.92 11.40
CA GLU A 34 5.72 -10.19 11.94
C GLU A 34 7.08 -10.56 11.36
N LEU A 35 7.78 -11.46 12.05
CA LEU A 35 9.04 -12.01 11.54
C LEU A 35 8.73 -12.89 10.33
N MET A 36 9.33 -12.55 9.19
CA MET A 36 9.15 -13.28 7.94
C MET A 36 10.46 -13.81 7.43
N THR A 37 10.45 -15.04 6.92
CA THR A 37 11.59 -15.67 6.27
C THR A 37 11.59 -15.32 4.78
N VAL A 38 12.71 -14.82 4.29
CA VAL A 38 12.91 -14.43 2.90
C VAL A 38 13.93 -15.33 2.24
N ASN A 39 13.52 -15.97 1.14
CA ASN A 39 14.39 -16.76 0.28
C ASN A 39 14.72 -15.95 -0.97
N GLU A 40 15.98 -15.53 -1.10
CA GLU A 40 16.49 -14.95 -2.34
C GLU A 40 17.10 -16.05 -3.20
N LYS A 41 16.85 -16.02 -4.51
CA LYS A 41 17.51 -16.93 -5.44
C LYS A 41 19.04 -16.77 -5.34
N PHE A 42 19.74 -17.90 -5.19
CA PHE A 42 21.22 -17.95 -5.10
C PHE A 42 21.85 -17.26 -3.88
N LYS A 43 21.05 -16.95 -2.85
CA LYS A 43 21.53 -16.37 -1.60
C LYS A 43 21.00 -17.13 -0.40
N SER A 44 21.63 -16.91 0.75
CA SER A 44 21.17 -17.50 2.00
C SER A 44 19.81 -16.94 2.41
N THR A 45 18.99 -17.80 2.97
CA THR A 45 17.72 -17.42 3.59
C THR A 45 17.96 -16.55 4.81
N TYR A 46 17.20 -15.47 4.96
CA TYR A 46 17.25 -14.63 6.13
C TYR A 46 15.83 -14.32 6.64
N SER A 47 15.73 -13.93 7.90
CA SER A 47 14.46 -13.53 8.52
C SER A 47 14.52 -12.07 8.94
N ASN A 48 13.46 -11.32 8.68
CA ASN A 48 13.37 -9.92 9.04
C ASN A 48 11.92 -9.52 9.34
N ARG A 49 11.76 -8.41 10.05
CA ARG A 49 10.49 -7.72 10.26
C ARG A 49 10.43 -6.51 9.35
N PHE A 50 9.43 -6.47 8.49
CA PHE A 50 9.22 -5.35 7.56
C PHE A 50 8.21 -4.38 8.18
N LYS A 51 8.65 -3.17 8.46
CA LYS A 51 7.84 -2.12 9.09
C LYS A 51 7.41 -1.11 8.05
N CYS A 52 6.72 -1.56 7.02
CA CYS A 52 6.25 -0.66 5.97
C CYS A 52 4.74 -0.46 6.02
N PHE A 53 4.31 0.72 5.59
CA PHE A 53 2.92 0.99 5.24
C PHE A 53 2.75 0.68 3.75
N LEU A 54 1.82 -0.20 3.41
CA LEU A 54 1.63 -0.68 2.04
C LEU A 54 0.45 0.02 1.38
N PHE A 55 0.73 0.71 0.28
CA PHE A 55 -0.29 1.24 -0.63
C PHE A 55 -0.44 0.31 -1.83
N MET A 56 -1.68 0.00 -2.18
CA MET A 56 -1.98 -0.87 -3.30
C MET A 56 -3.00 -0.19 -4.22
N GLY A 57 -2.61 0.03 -5.48
CA GLY A 57 -3.51 0.52 -6.52
C GLY A 57 -4.18 -0.64 -7.25
N THR A 58 -5.49 -0.56 -7.45
CA THR A 58 -6.24 -1.57 -8.18
C THR A 58 -7.38 -0.94 -8.97
N ASN A 59 -7.68 -1.51 -10.14
CA ASN A 59 -8.81 -1.11 -10.98
C ASN A 59 -10.09 -1.88 -10.66
N LYS A 60 -10.00 -2.90 -9.81
CA LYS A 60 -11.15 -3.75 -9.45
C LYS A 60 -11.41 -3.67 -7.96
N PRO A 61 -12.68 -3.80 -7.53
CA PRO A 61 -13.00 -3.89 -6.11
C PRO A 61 -12.24 -5.03 -5.42
N VAL A 62 -11.77 -4.78 -4.22
CA VAL A 62 -11.12 -5.80 -3.40
C VAL A 62 -12.16 -6.82 -2.96
N LYS A 63 -11.91 -8.09 -3.25
CA LYS A 63 -12.71 -9.20 -2.74
C LYS A 63 -11.85 -10.08 -1.84
N ILE A 64 -12.25 -10.19 -0.60
CA ILE A 64 -11.62 -11.07 0.37
C ILE A 64 -12.51 -12.25 0.58
N THR A 65 -12.05 -13.42 0.14
CA THR A 65 -12.81 -14.69 0.26
C THR A 65 -12.70 -15.31 1.64
N ASP A 66 -11.63 -14.98 2.37
CA ASP A 66 -11.40 -15.48 3.72
C ASP A 66 -11.70 -14.41 4.78
N ALA A 67 -12.93 -14.44 5.27
CA ALA A 67 -13.37 -13.53 6.33
C ALA A 67 -12.66 -13.78 7.68
N LYS A 68 -12.05 -14.94 7.87
CA LYS A 68 -11.36 -15.30 9.12
C LYS A 68 -9.94 -14.80 9.18
N SER A 69 -9.34 -14.43 8.07
CA SER A 69 -7.93 -14.03 7.99
C SER A 69 -7.59 -12.74 8.77
N GLY A 70 -8.60 -11.95 9.15
CA GLY A 70 -8.38 -10.67 9.81
C GLY A 70 -7.85 -9.56 8.88
N LEU A 71 -7.64 -9.85 7.61
CA LEU A 71 -7.15 -8.88 6.62
C LEU A 71 -8.12 -7.70 6.46
N ILE A 72 -9.44 -7.95 6.53
CA ILE A 72 -10.47 -6.91 6.43
C ILE A 72 -10.25 -5.79 7.45
N ARG A 73 -9.82 -6.13 8.67
CA ARG A 73 -9.56 -5.16 9.73
C ARG A 73 -8.32 -4.30 9.49
N ARG A 74 -7.45 -4.74 8.58
CA ARG A 74 -6.17 -4.09 8.27
C ARG A 74 -6.21 -3.30 6.98
N LEU A 75 -7.29 -3.44 6.20
CA LEU A 75 -7.48 -2.72 4.96
C LEU A 75 -8.22 -1.40 5.20
N ILE A 76 -7.67 -0.35 4.62
CA ILE A 76 -8.34 0.93 4.45
C ILE A 76 -8.67 1.07 2.98
N ASP A 77 -9.94 0.92 2.62
CA ASP A 77 -10.39 1.01 1.23
C ASP A 77 -10.72 2.46 0.90
N VAL A 78 -10.01 3.00 -0.08
CA VAL A 78 -10.22 4.36 -0.57
C VAL A 78 -10.74 4.29 -2.00
N SER A 79 -11.99 4.65 -2.18
CA SER A 79 -12.64 4.67 -3.49
C SER A 79 -12.72 6.09 -4.02
N PRO A 80 -12.07 6.40 -5.17
CA PRO A 80 -12.21 7.70 -5.81
C PRO A 80 -13.65 8.00 -6.23
N SER A 81 -14.01 9.28 -6.25
CA SER A 81 -15.35 9.74 -6.63
C SER A 81 -15.72 9.45 -8.09
N GLY A 82 -14.72 9.16 -8.93
CA GLY A 82 -14.90 9.00 -10.36
C GLY A 82 -14.99 10.32 -11.14
N ASN A 83 -14.95 11.45 -10.47
CA ASN A 83 -14.94 12.75 -11.13
C ASN A 83 -13.60 12.97 -11.84
N LYS A 84 -13.67 13.15 -13.16
CA LYS A 84 -12.50 13.39 -13.98
C LYS A 84 -12.30 14.88 -14.18
N LEU A 85 -11.07 15.35 -13.97
CA LEU A 85 -10.65 16.69 -14.32
C LEU A 85 -10.24 16.73 -15.81
N ASN A 86 -10.42 17.89 -16.44
CA ASN A 86 -9.85 18.07 -17.76
C ASN A 86 -8.30 18.13 -17.68
N PRO A 87 -7.57 17.84 -18.79
CA PRO A 87 -6.10 17.76 -18.73
C PRO A 87 -5.41 19.05 -18.27
N LYS A 88 -5.98 20.23 -18.54
CA LYS A 88 -5.43 21.51 -18.11
C LYS A 88 -5.56 21.72 -16.61
N GLU A 89 -6.75 21.44 -16.06
CA GLU A 89 -7.00 21.50 -14.62
C GLU A 89 -6.15 20.50 -13.86
N TYR A 90 -6.03 19.29 -14.39
CA TYR A 90 -5.20 18.25 -13.78
C TYR A 90 -3.73 18.69 -13.65
N LYS A 91 -3.14 19.22 -14.70
CA LYS A 91 -1.76 19.72 -14.68
C LYS A 91 -1.57 20.84 -13.67
N THR A 92 -2.53 21.77 -13.60
CA THR A 92 -2.49 22.88 -12.63
C THR A 92 -2.56 22.36 -11.20
N ILE A 93 -3.45 21.42 -10.91
CA ILE A 93 -3.61 20.84 -9.56
C ILE A 93 -2.36 20.07 -9.15
N VAL A 94 -1.76 19.28 -10.05
CA VAL A 94 -0.52 18.54 -9.74
C VAL A 94 0.60 19.48 -9.35
N LYS A 95 0.79 20.58 -10.08
CA LYS A 95 1.78 21.62 -9.72
C LYS A 95 1.48 22.28 -8.38
N GLN A 96 0.20 22.55 -8.12
CA GLN A 96 -0.24 23.14 -6.86
C GLN A 96 0.01 22.19 -5.68
N VAL A 97 -0.23 20.90 -5.84
CA VAL A 97 0.07 19.88 -4.82
C VAL A 97 1.56 19.87 -4.48
N GLU A 98 2.45 19.90 -5.47
CA GLU A 98 3.89 19.94 -5.26
C GLU A 98 4.30 21.20 -4.47
N PHE A 99 3.68 22.32 -4.74
CA PHE A 99 3.92 23.58 -4.03
C PHE A 99 3.40 23.57 -2.59
N GLU A 100 2.32 22.83 -2.33
CA GLU A 100 1.63 22.81 -1.04
C GLU A 100 1.98 21.59 -0.17
N LEU A 101 3.02 20.84 -0.49
CA LEU A 101 3.37 19.61 0.25
C LEU A 101 3.53 19.84 1.76
N GLY A 102 4.12 20.96 2.17
CA GLY A 102 4.27 21.31 3.59
C GLY A 102 2.94 21.50 4.29
N ALA A 103 2.00 22.18 3.65
CA ALA A 103 0.65 22.41 4.17
C ALA A 103 -0.15 21.09 4.27
N ILE A 104 0.01 20.22 3.28
CA ILE A 104 -0.62 18.89 3.27
C ILE A 104 -0.08 18.04 4.42
N ALA A 105 1.24 18.01 4.61
CA ALA A 105 1.87 17.28 5.71
C ALA A 105 1.42 17.80 7.09
N TYR A 106 1.33 19.12 7.24
CA TYR A 106 0.82 19.74 8.47
C TYR A 106 -0.63 19.33 8.74
N HIS A 107 -1.49 19.39 7.73
CA HIS A 107 -2.88 18.94 7.86
C HIS A 107 -2.99 17.47 8.28
N CYS A 108 -2.18 16.59 7.69
CA CYS A 108 -2.15 15.18 8.06
C CYS A 108 -1.74 14.96 9.53
N GLN A 109 -0.79 15.74 10.02
CA GLN A 109 -0.41 15.69 11.44
C GLN A 109 -1.53 16.17 12.36
N GLU A 110 -2.25 17.21 11.98
CA GLU A 110 -3.38 17.74 12.77
C GLU A 110 -4.53 16.74 12.85
N VAL A 111 -4.79 15.98 11.79
CA VAL A 111 -5.86 14.98 11.74
C VAL A 111 -5.48 13.70 12.49
N TYR A 112 -4.19 13.34 12.47
CA TYR A 112 -3.72 12.12 13.14
C TYR A 112 -3.75 12.27 14.65
#